data_c0460d898e6f0c3513c077808e19ae09
#
_entry.id   c0460d898e6f0c3513c077808e19ae09
#
_cell.length_a   1.000
_cell.length_b   1.000
_cell.length_c   1.000
_cell.angle_alpha   90.00
_cell.angle_beta   90.00
_cell.angle_gamma   90.00
#
_symmetry.space_group_name_H-M   'P 1'
#
loop_
_entity.id
_entity.type
_entity.pdbx_description
1 polymer ?
#
loop_
_entity_poly.entity_id
_entity_poly.type
_entity_poly.pdbx_seq_one_letter_code
_entity_poly.pdbx_strand_id
1 'polypeptide(L)'
;MNDMMNTLQQFDPIFRRIGSDWMLISASDGERINTMTASWGCCGVLWNKPIAVCFIRPQRYTFPIMENATHFSLAFFDGEEREALRYCGKQSGRDGDKFRGAGLTCLQSAEGVPYPKEAKRVLICRKLYSDWLKEDGFIDPALLSNYEAKDYHKIYVGEIVACIKEQIEA
;
A
#
# COMPACT_ATOMS: atom_id res chain seq x y z
N MET A 1 20.92 6.83 3.97
CA MET A 1 20.09 6.38 2.81
C MET A 1 20.85 6.80 1.57
N ASN A 2 20.98 5.87 0.68
CA ASN A 2 22.02 5.74 -0.32
C ASN A 2 21.91 6.81 -1.43
N ASP A 3 23.04 7.28 -1.96
CA ASP A 3 23.16 8.19 -3.14
C ASP A 3 22.27 7.71 -4.32
N MET A 4 22.22 6.39 -4.53
CA MET A 4 21.39 5.78 -5.56
C MET A 4 19.89 6.05 -5.34
N MET A 5 19.39 5.97 -4.11
CA MET A 5 17.96 6.23 -3.83
C MET A 5 17.62 7.71 -4.12
N ASN A 6 18.50 8.64 -3.77
CA ASN A 6 18.32 10.07 -4.09
C ASN A 6 18.27 10.29 -5.61
N THR A 7 19.14 9.61 -6.36
CA THR A 7 19.15 9.66 -7.83
C THR A 7 17.84 9.11 -8.42
N LEU A 8 17.37 7.96 -7.94
CA LEU A 8 16.14 7.34 -8.43
C LEU A 8 14.89 8.17 -8.08
N GLN A 9 14.88 8.85 -6.93
CA GLN A 9 13.77 9.75 -6.56
C GLN A 9 13.67 10.97 -7.50
N GLN A 10 14.80 11.40 -8.07
CA GLN A 10 14.83 12.46 -9.10
C GLN A 10 14.43 11.91 -10.47
N PHE A 11 14.79 10.66 -10.77
CA PHE A 11 14.45 9.99 -12.03
C PHE A 11 12.96 9.68 -12.17
N ASP A 12 12.33 9.10 -11.13
CA ASP A 12 10.91 8.80 -11.12
C ASP A 12 10.27 9.06 -9.75
N PRO A 13 9.17 9.84 -9.69
CA PRO A 13 8.48 10.16 -8.44
C PRO A 13 8.00 8.94 -7.65
N ILE A 14 7.82 7.77 -8.28
CA ILE A 14 7.30 6.57 -7.60
C ILE A 14 8.22 6.10 -6.45
N PHE A 15 9.54 6.23 -6.60
CA PHE A 15 10.49 5.87 -5.56
C PHE A 15 10.32 6.75 -4.31
N ARG A 16 10.12 8.06 -4.52
CA ARG A 16 9.85 9.00 -3.43
C ARG A 16 8.49 8.74 -2.80
N ARG A 17 7.44 8.60 -3.62
CA ARG A 17 6.07 8.39 -3.16
C ARG A 17 5.93 7.15 -2.28
N ILE A 18 6.58 6.05 -2.64
CA ILE A 18 6.54 4.82 -1.84
C ILE A 18 7.49 4.91 -0.66
N GLY A 19 8.79 5.17 -0.92
CA GLY A 19 9.83 5.00 0.09
C GLY A 19 9.90 6.14 1.11
N SER A 20 9.65 7.40 0.70
CA SER A 20 9.81 8.58 1.55
C SER A 20 8.50 9.22 1.96
N ASP A 21 7.57 9.40 1.00
CA ASP A 21 6.28 10.04 1.27
C ASP A 21 5.29 9.06 1.89
N TRP A 22 5.49 7.75 1.66
CA TRP A 22 4.64 6.63 2.06
C TRP A 22 3.30 6.59 1.32
N MET A 23 2.62 5.46 1.42
CA MET A 23 1.30 5.25 0.85
C MET A 23 0.37 4.59 1.85
N LEU A 24 -0.94 4.69 1.61
CA LEU A 24 -1.94 3.84 2.26
C LEU A 24 -2.32 2.68 1.35
N ILE A 25 -2.32 1.47 1.91
CA ILE A 25 -2.93 0.27 1.32
C ILE A 25 -4.30 0.12 1.95
N SER A 26 -5.36 0.10 1.15
CA SER A 26 -6.72 -0.10 1.66
C SER A 26 -7.40 -1.25 0.95
N ALA A 27 -8.19 -2.01 1.70
CA ALA A 27 -8.95 -3.15 1.19
C ALA A 27 -10.28 -3.31 1.92
N SER A 28 -11.21 -4.01 1.26
CA SER A 28 -12.48 -4.47 1.83
C SER A 28 -12.73 -5.92 1.46
N ASP A 29 -13.24 -6.70 2.39
CA ASP A 29 -13.71 -8.07 2.16
C ASP A 29 -15.26 -8.15 2.06
N GLY A 30 -15.90 -6.99 1.95
CA GLY A 30 -17.38 -6.86 1.90
C GLY A 30 -18.01 -6.60 3.28
N GLU A 31 -17.39 -7.07 4.34
CA GLU A 31 -17.84 -6.84 5.72
C GLU A 31 -17.00 -5.80 6.46
N ARG A 32 -15.70 -5.84 6.23
CA ARG A 32 -14.71 -4.99 6.90
C ARG A 32 -13.97 -4.12 5.90
N ILE A 33 -13.69 -2.91 6.31
CA ILE A 33 -12.83 -1.97 5.58
C ILE A 33 -11.65 -1.63 6.48
N ASN A 34 -10.45 -1.62 5.91
CA ASN A 34 -9.29 -1.13 6.64
C ASN A 34 -8.26 -0.52 5.71
N THR A 35 -7.41 0.33 6.31
CA THR A 35 -6.26 0.94 5.67
C THR A 35 -5.02 0.80 6.54
N MET A 36 -3.84 0.79 5.92
CA MET A 36 -2.56 0.76 6.61
C MET A 36 -1.49 1.50 5.83
N THR A 37 -0.55 2.09 6.55
CA THR A 37 0.61 2.73 5.94
C THR A 37 1.65 1.70 5.52
N ALA A 38 2.22 1.92 4.34
CA ALA A 38 3.32 1.16 3.80
C ALA A 38 4.36 2.09 3.15
N SER A 39 5.63 1.66 3.19
CA SER A 39 6.77 2.32 2.55
C SER A 39 7.54 1.37 1.63
N TRP A 40 7.04 0.18 1.41
CA TRP A 40 7.61 -0.83 0.52
C TRP A 40 6.59 -1.23 -0.53
N GLY A 41 7.05 -1.29 -1.77
CA GLY A 41 6.22 -1.60 -2.92
C GLY A 41 6.91 -1.25 -4.23
N CYS A 42 6.27 -1.53 -5.33
CA CYS A 42 6.71 -1.09 -6.66
C CYS A 42 5.54 -1.00 -7.64
N CYS A 43 5.77 -0.29 -8.74
CA CYS A 43 4.88 -0.28 -9.89
C CYS A 43 5.70 -0.58 -11.15
N GLY A 44 5.08 -1.23 -12.13
CA GLY A 44 5.78 -1.58 -13.37
C GLY A 44 4.89 -2.35 -14.33
N VAL A 45 5.52 -3.19 -15.15
CA VAL A 45 4.82 -4.03 -16.14
C VAL A 45 5.18 -5.49 -15.90
N LEU A 46 4.17 -6.33 -15.76
CA LEU A 46 4.29 -7.78 -15.67
C LEU A 46 3.12 -8.43 -16.43
N TRP A 47 3.37 -9.52 -17.17
CA TRP A 47 2.35 -10.18 -18.01
C TRP A 47 1.65 -9.25 -19.00
N ASN A 48 2.39 -8.29 -19.56
CA ASN A 48 1.88 -7.22 -20.44
C ASN A 48 0.77 -6.35 -19.81
N LYS A 49 0.76 -6.24 -18.47
CA LYS A 49 -0.19 -5.46 -17.69
C LYS A 49 0.53 -4.43 -16.83
N PRO A 50 -0.05 -3.24 -16.65
CA PRO A 50 0.42 -2.33 -15.62
C PRO A 50 0.10 -2.95 -14.25
N ILE A 51 1.12 -3.11 -13.41
CA ILE A 51 0.98 -3.73 -12.09
C ILE A 51 1.48 -2.82 -10.98
N ALA A 52 0.91 -3.01 -9.81
CA ALA A 52 1.47 -2.55 -8.56
C ALA A 52 1.67 -3.73 -7.61
N VAL A 53 2.73 -3.67 -6.82
CA VAL A 53 3.08 -4.69 -5.83
C VAL A 53 3.12 -4.05 -4.46
N CYS A 54 2.47 -4.68 -3.50
CA CYS A 54 2.56 -4.29 -2.09
C CYS A 54 2.87 -5.49 -1.19
N PHE A 55 3.31 -5.19 0.03
CA PHE A 55 3.79 -6.17 1.00
C PHE A 55 3.06 -5.95 2.32
N ILE A 56 2.45 -6.99 2.86
CA ILE A 56 1.70 -6.92 4.12
C ILE A 56 2.18 -8.01 5.07
N ARG A 57 2.53 -7.62 6.31
CA ARG A 57 2.88 -8.58 7.37
C ARG A 57 1.63 -9.23 7.95
N PRO A 58 1.69 -10.50 8.39
CA PRO A 58 0.53 -11.27 8.88
C PRO A 58 -0.13 -10.66 10.12
N GLN A 59 0.62 -9.94 10.96
CA GLN A 59 0.05 -9.30 12.16
C GLN A 59 -0.76 -8.04 11.88
N ARG A 60 -0.68 -7.46 10.66
CA ARG A 60 -1.46 -6.27 10.30
C ARG A 60 -2.94 -6.63 10.17
N TYR A 61 -3.82 -5.83 10.76
CA TYR A 61 -5.27 -6.06 10.67
C TYR A 61 -5.81 -6.03 9.22
N THR A 62 -5.12 -5.32 8.32
CA THR A 62 -5.42 -5.34 6.88
C THR A 62 -5.18 -6.70 6.24
N PHE A 63 -4.30 -7.55 6.83
CA PHE A 63 -3.89 -8.82 6.23
C PHE A 63 -5.09 -9.76 5.96
N PRO A 64 -5.91 -10.18 6.94
CA PRO A 64 -7.02 -11.07 6.69
C PRO A 64 -8.09 -10.45 5.77
N ILE A 65 -8.22 -9.13 5.75
CA ILE A 65 -9.12 -8.42 4.82
C ILE A 65 -8.58 -8.54 3.39
N MET A 66 -7.28 -8.28 3.20
CA MET A 66 -6.61 -8.41 1.90
C MET A 66 -6.66 -9.84 1.36
N GLU A 67 -6.59 -10.86 2.22
CA GLU A 67 -6.70 -12.26 1.79
C GLU A 67 -8.04 -12.53 1.08
N ASN A 68 -9.13 -12.01 1.61
CA ASN A 68 -10.48 -12.21 1.10
C ASN A 68 -10.87 -11.18 0.01
N ALA A 69 -10.20 -10.03 -0.05
CA ALA A 69 -10.48 -9.01 -1.05
C ALA A 69 -10.05 -9.45 -2.46
N THR A 70 -10.82 -9.10 -3.47
CA THR A 70 -10.46 -9.28 -4.89
C THR A 70 -9.65 -8.10 -5.43
N HIS A 71 -9.82 -6.93 -4.82
CA HIS A 71 -9.18 -5.67 -5.19
C HIS A 71 -8.62 -4.96 -3.96
N PHE A 72 -7.69 -4.05 -4.19
CA PHE A 72 -7.15 -3.15 -3.17
C PHE A 72 -6.80 -1.79 -3.79
N SER A 73 -6.58 -0.80 -2.97
CA SER A 73 -6.08 0.50 -3.41
C SER A 73 -4.72 0.83 -2.83
N LEU A 74 -3.93 1.59 -3.62
CA LEU A 74 -2.72 2.27 -3.16
C LEU A 74 -2.94 3.77 -3.32
N ALA A 75 -2.92 4.50 -2.21
CA ALA A 75 -3.19 5.93 -2.16
C ALA A 75 -1.93 6.72 -1.82
N PHE A 76 -1.63 7.75 -2.61
CA PHE A 76 -0.44 8.61 -2.51
C PHE A 76 -0.85 10.05 -2.25
N PHE A 77 -0.12 10.74 -1.37
CA PHE A 77 -0.42 12.08 -0.88
C PHE A 77 0.64 13.11 -1.26
N ASP A 78 1.68 12.70 -2.00
CA ASP A 78 2.78 13.55 -2.47
C ASP A 78 3.47 14.36 -1.33
N GLY A 79 3.59 13.77 -0.15
CA GLY A 79 4.23 14.35 1.04
C GLY A 79 3.28 15.07 2.00
N GLU A 80 2.03 15.28 1.62
CA GLU A 80 0.97 15.78 2.49
C GLU A 80 0.42 14.68 3.43
N GLU A 81 -0.52 15.02 4.31
CA GLU A 81 -1.23 14.08 5.21
C GLU A 81 -0.30 13.18 6.06
N ARG A 82 0.87 13.69 6.44
CA ARG A 82 1.90 12.92 7.15
C ARG A 82 1.41 12.37 8.50
N GLU A 83 0.59 13.15 9.21
CA GLU A 83 0.02 12.74 10.49
C GLU A 83 -1.00 11.60 10.32
N ALA A 84 -1.83 11.67 9.28
CA ALA A 84 -2.78 10.61 8.94
C ALA A 84 -2.03 9.30 8.60
N LEU A 85 -0.95 9.40 7.81
CA LEU A 85 -0.08 8.26 7.50
C LEU A 85 0.57 7.67 8.76
N ARG A 86 1.08 8.50 9.68
CA ARG A 86 1.63 8.02 10.96
C ARG A 86 0.57 7.33 11.81
N TYR A 87 -0.62 7.90 11.90
CA TYR A 87 -1.74 7.30 12.61
C TYR A 87 -2.09 5.93 12.04
N CYS A 88 -2.31 5.84 10.72
CA CYS A 88 -2.62 4.58 10.03
C CYS A 88 -1.51 3.54 10.12
N GLY A 89 -0.26 3.97 10.33
CA GLY A 89 0.88 3.09 10.56
C GLY A 89 0.92 2.49 11.96
N LYS A 90 0.55 3.26 12.98
CA LYS A 90 0.66 2.91 14.41
C LYS A 90 -0.59 2.23 14.95
N GLN A 91 -1.77 2.80 14.66
CA GLN A 91 -3.03 2.29 15.20
C GLN A 91 -3.48 1.02 14.51
N SER A 92 -4.09 0.11 15.26
CA SER A 92 -4.71 -1.09 14.71
C SER A 92 -6.16 -0.83 14.29
N GLY A 93 -6.57 -1.39 13.16
CA GLY A 93 -7.98 -1.39 12.78
C GLY A 93 -8.87 -2.27 13.67
N ARG A 94 -8.26 -3.04 14.61
CA ARG A 94 -9.02 -3.73 15.67
C ARG A 94 -9.57 -2.78 16.71
N ASP A 95 -8.93 -1.62 16.89
CA ASP A 95 -9.24 -0.65 17.94
C ASP A 95 -10.20 0.44 17.45
N GLY A 96 -10.54 0.46 16.16
CA GLY A 96 -11.48 1.43 15.59
C GLY A 96 -11.27 1.71 14.09
N ASP A 97 -12.13 2.55 13.55
CA ASP A 97 -12.08 3.01 12.17
C ASP A 97 -10.86 3.92 11.95
N LYS A 98 -9.92 3.46 11.15
CA LYS A 98 -8.66 4.16 10.88
C LYS A 98 -8.82 5.35 9.94
N PHE A 99 -9.77 5.33 9.01
CA PHE A 99 -10.06 6.49 8.18
C PHE A 99 -10.54 7.64 9.06
N ARG A 100 -11.57 7.39 9.86
CA ARG A 100 -12.12 8.37 10.79
C ARG A 100 -11.09 8.86 11.81
N GLY A 101 -10.34 7.92 12.41
CA GLY A 101 -9.34 8.26 13.42
C GLY A 101 -8.16 9.06 12.88
N ALA A 102 -7.85 8.91 11.59
CA ALA A 102 -6.83 9.68 10.89
C ALA A 102 -7.35 11.02 10.31
N GLY A 103 -8.65 11.31 10.44
CA GLY A 103 -9.25 12.50 9.83
C GLY A 103 -9.44 12.39 8.32
N LEU A 104 -9.42 11.16 7.77
CA LEU A 104 -9.58 10.90 6.35
C LEU A 104 -11.02 10.52 6.01
N THR A 105 -11.48 10.91 4.83
CA THR A 105 -12.79 10.55 4.30
C THR A 105 -12.66 9.28 3.44
N CYS A 106 -13.29 8.18 3.87
CA CYS A 106 -13.32 6.95 3.10
C CYS A 106 -14.33 7.06 1.94
N LEU A 107 -13.84 6.98 0.71
CA LEU A 107 -14.64 6.80 -0.50
C LEU A 107 -14.49 5.38 -1.02
N GLN A 108 -15.36 5.00 -1.97
CA GLN A 108 -15.28 3.72 -2.68
C GLN A 108 -15.20 3.97 -4.19
N SER A 109 -14.36 3.21 -4.89
CA SER A 109 -14.29 3.20 -6.35
C SER A 109 -15.53 2.49 -6.95
N ALA A 110 -15.62 2.49 -8.28
CA ALA A 110 -16.66 1.75 -8.99
C ALA A 110 -16.63 0.24 -8.70
N GLU A 111 -15.44 -0.30 -8.37
CA GLU A 111 -15.22 -1.69 -7.98
C GLU A 111 -15.49 -1.95 -6.48
N GLY A 112 -15.96 -0.94 -5.73
CA GLY A 112 -16.22 -1.03 -4.30
C GLY A 112 -14.95 -1.02 -3.43
N VAL A 113 -13.82 -0.57 -3.98
CA VAL A 113 -12.54 -0.54 -3.26
C VAL A 113 -12.42 0.73 -2.44
N PRO A 114 -12.16 0.64 -1.12
CA PRO A 114 -12.03 1.83 -0.28
C PRO A 114 -10.75 2.61 -0.60
N TYR A 115 -10.83 3.93 -0.53
CA TYR A 115 -9.68 4.83 -0.63
C TYR A 115 -9.94 6.17 0.07
N PRO A 116 -8.90 6.89 0.51
CA PRO A 116 -9.06 8.22 1.12
C PRO A 116 -9.30 9.29 0.05
N LYS A 117 -10.31 10.13 0.26
CA LYS A 117 -10.65 11.28 -0.61
C LYS A 117 -9.46 12.24 -0.76
N GLU A 118 -8.71 12.44 0.29
CA GLU A 118 -7.60 13.40 0.42
C GLU A 118 -6.36 12.99 -0.37
N ALA A 119 -6.34 11.77 -0.94
CA ALA A 119 -5.21 11.31 -1.74
C ALA A 119 -5.11 12.05 -3.08
N LYS A 120 -3.89 12.47 -3.42
CA LYS A 120 -3.60 13.11 -4.72
C LYS A 120 -3.69 12.13 -5.89
N ARG A 121 -3.38 10.87 -5.64
CA ARG A 121 -3.48 9.76 -6.61
C ARG A 121 -3.85 8.48 -5.92
N VAL A 122 -4.74 7.72 -6.54
CA VAL A 122 -5.11 6.38 -6.08
C VAL A 122 -5.03 5.40 -7.23
N LEU A 123 -4.33 4.31 -7.03
CA LEU A 123 -4.33 3.17 -7.93
C LEU A 123 -5.32 2.13 -7.39
N ILE A 124 -6.30 1.77 -8.20
CA ILE A 124 -7.20 0.65 -7.92
C ILE A 124 -6.62 -0.58 -8.60
N CYS A 125 -6.38 -1.62 -7.82
CA CYS A 125 -5.63 -2.80 -8.24
C CYS A 125 -6.49 -4.06 -8.08
N ARG A 126 -6.65 -4.82 -9.16
CA ARG A 126 -7.24 -6.17 -9.14
C ARG A 126 -6.15 -7.17 -8.78
N LYS A 127 -6.34 -7.93 -7.73
CA LYS A 127 -5.37 -8.92 -7.25
C LYS A 127 -5.19 -10.03 -8.29
N LEU A 128 -3.94 -10.27 -8.72
CA LEU A 128 -3.59 -11.29 -9.72
C LEU A 128 -2.82 -12.45 -9.11
N TYR A 129 -1.93 -12.17 -8.17
CA TYR A 129 -1.02 -13.15 -7.59
C TYR A 129 -0.67 -12.77 -6.17
N SER A 130 -0.44 -13.75 -5.32
CA SER A 130 0.16 -13.54 -4.01
C SER A 130 1.02 -14.74 -3.60
N ASP A 131 2.13 -14.47 -2.90
CA ASP A 131 2.99 -15.48 -2.28
C ASP A 131 3.69 -14.86 -1.07
N TRP A 132 4.26 -15.70 -0.22
CA TRP A 132 5.07 -15.28 0.92
C TRP A 132 6.52 -15.01 0.51
N LEU A 133 7.15 -14.01 1.15
CA LEU A 133 8.59 -14.01 1.23
C LEU A 133 9.01 -15.20 2.11
N LYS A 134 9.93 -16.03 1.61
CA LYS A 134 10.39 -17.25 2.26
C LYS A 134 11.81 -17.07 2.74
N GLU A 135 12.13 -17.59 3.93
CA GLU A 135 13.45 -17.45 4.56
C GLU A 135 14.58 -17.96 3.64
N ASP A 136 14.36 -19.09 2.99
CA ASP A 136 15.29 -19.71 2.04
C ASP A 136 15.39 -18.99 0.68
N GLY A 137 14.51 -18.04 0.42
CA GLY A 137 14.56 -17.20 -0.77
C GLY A 137 15.46 -15.96 -0.66
N PHE A 138 15.98 -15.65 0.53
CA PHE A 138 16.86 -14.49 0.72
C PHE A 138 18.30 -14.81 0.31
N ILE A 139 18.72 -14.26 -0.85
CA ILE A 139 20.10 -14.42 -1.33
C ILE A 139 21.06 -13.57 -0.49
N ASP A 140 20.65 -12.37 -0.05
CA ASP A 140 21.38 -11.58 0.93
C ASP A 140 20.83 -11.84 2.34
N PRO A 141 21.58 -12.61 3.18
CA PRO A 141 21.12 -12.94 4.52
C PRO A 141 21.01 -11.73 5.47
N ALA A 142 21.66 -10.61 5.17
CA ALA A 142 21.53 -9.40 5.98
C ALA A 142 20.10 -8.85 6.00
N LEU A 143 19.30 -9.12 4.97
CA LEU A 143 17.90 -8.71 4.90
C LEU A 143 17.02 -9.44 5.93
N LEU A 144 17.41 -10.58 6.45
CA LEU A 144 16.70 -11.32 7.48
C LEU A 144 16.59 -10.54 8.79
N SER A 145 17.47 -9.55 9.02
CA SER A 145 17.35 -8.64 10.16
C SER A 145 16.03 -7.85 10.20
N ASN A 146 15.34 -7.72 9.05
CA ASN A 146 14.00 -7.16 9.02
C ASN A 146 12.90 -8.11 9.54
N TYR A 147 13.23 -9.38 9.79
CA TYR A 147 12.29 -10.48 10.08
C TYR A 147 12.71 -11.32 11.30
N GLU A 148 13.23 -10.69 12.35
CA GLU A 148 13.65 -11.38 13.58
C GLU A 148 12.51 -12.21 14.22
N ALA A 149 11.27 -11.75 14.09
CA ALA A 149 10.07 -12.46 14.56
C ALA A 149 9.52 -13.47 13.54
N LYS A 150 10.22 -13.72 12.42
CA LYS A 150 9.78 -14.58 11.31
C LYS A 150 8.40 -14.18 10.72
N ASP A 151 8.04 -12.93 10.85
CA ASP A 151 6.78 -12.34 10.38
C ASP A 151 6.91 -11.85 8.92
N TYR A 152 7.34 -12.75 8.05
CA TYR A 152 7.59 -12.45 6.64
C TYR A 152 6.38 -11.80 5.98
N HIS A 153 6.64 -10.85 5.07
CA HIS A 153 5.58 -10.23 4.30
C HIS A 153 4.98 -11.23 3.30
N LYS A 154 3.69 -11.12 3.09
CA LYS A 154 3.04 -11.65 1.91
C LYS A 154 3.05 -10.57 0.82
N ILE A 155 3.41 -10.99 -0.40
CA ILE A 155 3.43 -10.16 -1.60
C ILE A 155 2.05 -10.23 -2.24
N TYR A 156 1.55 -9.10 -2.70
CA TYR A 156 0.36 -9.03 -3.53
C TYR A 156 0.68 -8.27 -4.81
N VAL A 157 0.51 -8.93 -5.95
CA VAL A 157 0.63 -8.34 -7.28
C VAL A 157 -0.78 -8.02 -7.77
N GLY A 158 -1.05 -6.77 -8.06
CA GLY A 158 -2.32 -6.30 -8.59
C GLY A 158 -2.17 -5.63 -9.96
N GLU A 159 -3.05 -5.96 -10.91
CA GLU A 159 -3.23 -5.18 -12.13
C GLU A 159 -3.84 -3.84 -11.80
N ILE A 160 -3.25 -2.76 -12.23
CA ILE A 160 -3.83 -1.41 -12.10
C ILE A 160 -4.97 -1.30 -13.09
N VAL A 161 -6.21 -1.31 -12.58
CA VAL A 161 -7.43 -1.25 -13.39
C VAL A 161 -8.02 0.16 -13.47
N ALA A 162 -7.68 1.04 -12.50
CA ALA A 162 -8.05 2.46 -12.54
C ALA A 162 -7.01 3.31 -11.82
N CYS A 163 -6.89 4.56 -12.25
CA CYS A 163 -6.08 5.59 -11.61
C CYS A 163 -6.97 6.82 -11.36
N ILE A 164 -7.25 7.08 -10.08
CA ILE A 164 -8.00 8.25 -9.64
C ILE A 164 -6.98 9.35 -9.32
N LYS A 165 -7.16 10.53 -9.89
CA LYS A 165 -6.38 11.74 -9.60
C LYS A 165 -7.28 12.74 -8.92
N GLU A 166 -6.72 13.54 -8.01
CA GLU A 166 -7.40 14.68 -7.45
C GLU A 166 -7.95 15.56 -8.61
N GLN A 167 -9.23 15.90 -8.53
CA GLN A 167 -9.77 16.92 -9.44
C GLN A 167 -9.28 18.27 -8.92
N ILE A 168 -8.33 18.86 -9.64
CA ILE A 168 -8.00 20.27 -9.41
C ILE A 168 -9.22 21.03 -9.97
N GLU A 169 -10.03 21.58 -9.07
CA GLU A 169 -11.06 22.54 -9.47
C GLU A 169 -10.35 23.70 -10.20
N ALA A 170 -10.71 23.90 -11.47
CA ALA A 170 -10.14 24.91 -12.35
C ALA A 170 -10.64 26.31 -11.98
#